data_1fed36e7e3e6d54a3d6761fb9e38627c
#
_entry.id   1fed36e7e3e6d54a3d6761fb9e38627c
#
_cell.length_a   1.000
_cell.length_b   1.000
_cell.length_c   1.000
_cell.angle_alpha   90.00
_cell.angle_beta   90.00
_cell.angle_gamma   90.00
#
_symmetry.space_group_name_H-M   'P 1'
#
loop_
_entity.id
_entity.type
_entity.pdbx_description
1 polymer ?
#
loop_
_entity_poly.entity_id
_entity_poly.type
_entity_poly.pdbx_seq_one_letter_code
_entity_poly.pdbx_strand_id
1 'polypeptide(L)'
;WSGWIEGLEISPFLISQTYDGVSDRRAVGTEMRWFRPGKTVVGLLDYDIGYNALNMAMLLGNFELPGRWTITGTLDHRKSPFLTTRNAMAGQAVQSLGELIAQIGEPAVRALAEDRTADVDTVSLGVSRPLGTRFQWIADVGTTRMSEMPASAGIEAIPSTGTELSFGAQLIGNSLLRSGDVTILGLRFSDGGVARTSSLSLSSRFPLWGRLRAGPRLRFDYREFSADGTTQWLASPAIRVDWHSDRSTIEFEAGGEWMSRELPISQEKSNRYWFSLGYRVGF
;
A
#
# COMPACT_ATOMS: atom_id res chain seq x y z
N TRP A 1 -30.52 1.05 6.36
CA TRP A 1 -31.61 0.67 5.44
C TRP A 1 -31.25 -0.62 4.72
N SER A 2 -31.79 -1.74 5.21
CA SER A 2 -31.68 -3.07 4.58
C SER A 2 -33.05 -3.43 4.03
N GLY A 3 -33.39 -3.13 2.80
CA GLY A 3 -34.75 -3.42 2.38
C GLY A 3 -35.02 -3.59 0.89
N TRP A 4 -34.21 -3.02 0.02
CA TRP A 4 -34.49 -3.00 -1.41
C TRP A 4 -33.60 -3.95 -2.21
N ILE A 5 -32.38 -4.17 -1.73
CA ILE A 5 -31.42 -5.09 -2.34
C ILE A 5 -30.91 -6.00 -1.22
N GLU A 6 -31.13 -7.30 -1.35
CA GLU A 6 -30.68 -8.27 -0.37
C GLU A 6 -29.14 -8.23 -0.24
N GLY A 7 -28.65 -8.18 0.99
CA GLY A 7 -27.23 -8.09 1.32
C GLY A 7 -26.61 -6.69 1.18
N LEU A 8 -27.43 -5.65 0.92
CA LEU A 8 -26.97 -4.26 0.89
C LEU A 8 -27.20 -3.59 2.24
N GLU A 9 -26.14 -3.02 2.78
CA GLU A 9 -26.16 -2.14 3.95
C GLU A 9 -25.65 -0.76 3.53
N ILE A 10 -26.32 0.30 3.99
CA ILE A 10 -25.93 1.69 3.76
C ILE A 10 -25.93 2.40 5.12
N SER A 11 -24.81 2.98 5.50
CA SER A 11 -24.60 3.66 6.78
C SER A 11 -24.16 5.10 6.53
N PRO A 12 -25.08 6.07 6.52
CA PRO A 12 -24.72 7.48 6.45
C PRO A 12 -24.07 7.93 7.76
N PHE A 13 -23.16 8.90 7.67
CA PHE A 13 -22.51 9.52 8.81
C PHE A 13 -22.34 11.02 8.66
N LEU A 14 -22.18 11.70 9.79
CA LEU A 14 -21.86 13.11 9.88
C LEU A 14 -20.62 13.27 10.74
N ILE A 15 -19.71 14.14 10.34
CA ILE A 15 -18.51 14.49 11.11
C ILE A 15 -18.55 15.99 11.41
N SER A 16 -18.31 16.32 12.68
CA SER A 16 -18.03 17.67 13.11
C SER A 16 -16.85 17.61 14.09
N GLN A 17 -15.75 18.22 13.71
CA GLN A 17 -14.51 18.25 14.47
C GLN A 17 -14.10 19.69 14.73
N THR A 18 -13.57 19.93 15.92
CA THR A 18 -12.96 21.21 16.30
C THR A 18 -11.51 20.96 16.76
N TYR A 19 -10.65 21.90 16.46
CA TYR A 19 -9.27 21.92 16.93
C TYR A 19 -8.98 23.33 17.47
N ASP A 20 -8.46 23.44 18.69
CA ASP A 20 -8.24 24.71 19.39
C ASP A 20 -9.49 25.63 19.43
N GLY A 21 -10.69 25.04 19.55
CA GLY A 21 -11.95 25.78 19.51
C GLY A 21 -12.42 26.27 18.15
N VAL A 22 -11.63 25.99 17.09
CA VAL A 22 -11.95 26.35 15.70
C VAL A 22 -12.54 25.14 14.99
N SER A 23 -13.44 25.36 14.03
CA SER A 23 -13.96 24.29 13.17
C SER A 23 -12.83 23.71 12.31
N ASP A 24 -12.47 22.46 12.57
CA ASP A 24 -11.39 21.76 11.85
C ASP A 24 -11.94 21.04 10.62
N ARG A 25 -13.10 20.38 10.77
CA ARG A 25 -13.72 19.60 9.71
C ARG A 25 -15.22 19.48 9.91
N ARG A 26 -15.97 19.59 8.83
CA ARG A 26 -17.41 19.28 8.80
C ARG A 26 -17.71 18.48 7.54
N ALA A 27 -18.08 17.22 7.70
CA ALA A 27 -18.28 16.32 6.58
C ALA A 27 -19.57 15.53 6.69
N VAL A 28 -20.08 15.16 5.55
CA VAL A 28 -21.17 14.18 5.37
C VAL A 28 -20.63 13.02 4.55
N GLY A 29 -21.09 11.83 4.84
CA GLY A 29 -20.63 10.68 4.06
C GLY A 29 -21.53 9.47 4.22
N THR A 30 -21.14 8.41 3.53
CA THR A 30 -21.84 7.14 3.60
C THR A 30 -20.89 5.98 3.37
N GLU A 31 -21.06 4.93 4.17
CA GLU A 31 -20.52 3.61 3.87
C GLU A 31 -21.59 2.79 3.16
N MET A 32 -21.17 2.02 2.17
CA MET A 32 -21.98 1.02 1.48
C MET A 32 -21.27 -0.33 1.59
N ARG A 33 -22.01 -1.36 1.96
CA ARG A 33 -21.53 -2.74 1.98
C ARG A 33 -22.56 -3.64 1.31
N TRP A 34 -22.13 -4.38 0.31
CA TRP A 34 -22.95 -5.36 -0.35
C TRP A 34 -22.26 -6.71 -0.33
N PHE A 35 -22.94 -7.70 0.27
CA PHE A 35 -22.44 -9.05 0.43
C PHE A 35 -23.42 -10.06 -0.15
N ARG A 36 -22.90 -10.92 -1.01
CA ARG A 36 -23.55 -12.11 -1.56
C ARG A 36 -22.56 -13.26 -1.57
N PRO A 37 -22.99 -14.53 -1.59
CA PRO A 37 -22.05 -15.64 -1.79
C PRO A 37 -21.15 -15.41 -3.01
N GLY A 38 -19.84 -15.37 -2.79
CA GLY A 38 -18.83 -15.10 -3.81
C GLY A 38 -18.77 -13.67 -4.35
N LYS A 39 -19.49 -12.71 -3.75
CA LYS A 39 -19.49 -11.30 -4.20
C LYS A 39 -19.46 -10.36 -3.02
N THR A 40 -18.53 -9.44 -3.02
CA THR A 40 -18.41 -8.38 -2.02
C THR A 40 -18.14 -7.06 -2.71
N VAL A 41 -18.88 -6.03 -2.33
CA VAL A 41 -18.60 -4.65 -2.71
C VAL A 41 -18.65 -3.79 -1.46
N VAL A 42 -17.61 -2.96 -1.27
CA VAL A 42 -17.55 -1.97 -0.18
C VAL A 42 -17.27 -0.62 -0.79
N GLY A 43 -18.06 0.37 -0.42
CA GLY A 43 -17.90 1.76 -0.85
C GLY A 43 -17.83 2.70 0.35
N LEU A 44 -17.11 3.79 0.20
CA LEU A 44 -17.06 4.90 1.15
C LEU A 44 -17.02 6.19 0.38
N LEU A 45 -17.91 7.11 0.75
CA LEU A 45 -17.93 8.48 0.26
C LEU A 45 -17.86 9.43 1.45
N ASP A 46 -16.96 10.40 1.38
CA ASP A 46 -16.76 11.42 2.41
C ASP A 46 -16.57 12.78 1.74
N TYR A 47 -17.51 13.69 1.98
CA TYR A 47 -17.53 15.03 1.43
C TYR A 47 -17.50 16.07 2.53
N ASP A 48 -16.46 16.91 2.51
CA ASP A 48 -16.32 18.02 3.47
C ASP A 48 -17.19 19.20 3.03
N ILE A 49 -18.26 19.47 3.78
CA ILE A 49 -19.16 20.59 3.52
C ILE A 49 -18.56 21.95 3.94
N GLY A 50 -17.56 21.95 4.80
CA GLY A 50 -16.83 23.13 5.19
C GLY A 50 -15.94 23.64 4.06
N TYR A 51 -15.24 22.73 3.37
CA TYR A 51 -14.34 23.02 2.26
C TYR A 51 -15.00 22.88 0.89
N ASN A 52 -16.24 22.38 0.82
CA ASN A 52 -16.93 22.04 -0.42
C ASN A 52 -16.08 21.10 -1.31
N ALA A 53 -15.48 20.07 -0.68
CA ALA A 53 -14.48 19.20 -1.29
C ALA A 53 -14.75 17.72 -1.02
N LEU A 54 -14.46 16.87 -1.99
CA LEU A 54 -14.48 15.42 -1.83
C LEU A 54 -13.18 15.00 -1.12
N ASN A 55 -13.30 14.50 0.10
CA ASN A 55 -12.15 14.02 0.86
C ASN A 55 -11.81 12.56 0.56
N MET A 56 -12.83 11.75 0.24
CA MET A 56 -12.64 10.35 -0.10
C MET A 56 -13.82 9.81 -0.91
N ALA A 57 -13.49 9.09 -1.97
CA ALA A 57 -14.40 8.20 -2.67
C ALA A 57 -13.69 6.88 -2.94
N MET A 58 -14.13 5.81 -2.31
CA MET A 58 -13.52 4.49 -2.43
C MET A 58 -14.55 3.46 -2.83
N LEU A 59 -14.17 2.56 -3.73
CA LEU A 59 -14.94 1.38 -4.10
C LEU A 59 -14.00 0.18 -4.18
N LEU A 60 -14.31 -0.86 -3.41
CA LEU A 60 -13.62 -2.15 -3.40
C LEU A 60 -14.60 -3.22 -3.88
N GLY A 61 -14.17 -4.07 -4.78
CA GLY A 61 -14.96 -5.19 -5.27
C GLY A 61 -14.18 -6.50 -5.26
N ASN A 62 -14.84 -7.59 -4.88
CA ASN A 62 -14.34 -8.95 -4.99
C ASN A 62 -15.46 -9.83 -5.54
N PHE A 63 -15.18 -10.55 -6.64
CA PHE A 63 -16.15 -11.36 -7.36
C PHE A 63 -15.58 -12.73 -7.68
N GLU A 64 -16.21 -13.77 -7.16
CA GLU A 64 -15.97 -15.14 -7.58
C GLU A 64 -16.84 -15.47 -8.80
N LEU A 65 -16.20 -15.90 -9.88
CA LEU A 65 -16.84 -16.25 -11.15
C LEU A 65 -16.79 -17.76 -11.40
N PRO A 66 -17.64 -18.29 -12.29
CA PRO A 66 -17.58 -19.69 -12.70
C PRO A 66 -16.17 -20.09 -13.16
N GLY A 67 -15.77 -21.32 -12.87
CA GLY A 67 -14.40 -21.82 -13.14
C GLY A 67 -13.38 -21.40 -12.08
N ARG A 68 -13.82 -20.97 -10.90
CA ARG A 68 -12.99 -20.57 -9.75
C ARG A 68 -12.08 -19.37 -10.04
N TRP A 69 -12.54 -18.47 -10.87
CA TRP A 69 -11.90 -17.18 -11.06
C TRP A 69 -12.29 -16.24 -9.92
N THR A 70 -11.33 -15.49 -9.43
CA THR A 70 -11.59 -14.38 -8.51
C THR A 70 -11.09 -13.10 -9.15
N ILE A 71 -11.96 -12.10 -9.23
CA ILE A 71 -11.61 -10.75 -9.71
C ILE A 71 -11.73 -9.80 -8.53
N THR A 72 -10.69 -8.99 -8.32
CA THR A 72 -10.68 -7.91 -7.33
C THR A 72 -10.47 -6.59 -8.03
N GLY A 73 -11.14 -5.54 -7.56
CA GLY A 73 -10.98 -4.19 -8.10
C GLY A 73 -10.98 -3.16 -6.99
N THR A 74 -10.18 -2.11 -7.15
CA THR A 74 -10.13 -0.96 -6.26
C THR A 74 -10.17 0.31 -7.09
N LEU A 75 -11.06 1.22 -6.71
CA LEU A 75 -11.07 2.62 -7.12
C LEU A 75 -10.97 3.43 -5.85
N ASP A 76 -10.00 4.31 -5.75
CA ASP A 76 -9.75 5.12 -4.56
C ASP A 76 -9.29 6.51 -4.96
N HIS A 77 -10.10 7.49 -4.64
CA HIS A 77 -9.78 8.91 -4.68
C HIS A 77 -9.79 9.41 -3.24
N ARG A 78 -8.71 10.02 -2.80
CA ARG A 78 -8.63 10.62 -1.47
C ARG A 78 -7.74 11.82 -1.42
N LYS A 79 -8.04 12.72 -0.49
CA LYS A 79 -7.10 13.76 -0.08
C LYS A 79 -6.11 13.21 0.94
N SER A 80 -4.83 13.53 0.77
CA SER A 80 -3.73 13.05 1.63
C SER A 80 -2.79 14.20 2.01
N PRO A 81 -2.66 14.53 3.31
CA PRO A 81 -3.51 14.07 4.42
C PRO A 81 -5.00 14.44 4.18
N PHE A 82 -5.92 13.87 4.94
CA PHE A 82 -7.31 14.34 4.88
C PHE A 82 -7.37 15.86 5.04
N LEU A 83 -8.19 16.53 4.22
CA LEU A 83 -8.34 17.97 4.28
C LEU A 83 -9.01 18.38 5.57
N THR A 84 -8.27 19.09 6.41
CA THR A 84 -8.69 19.66 7.69
C THR A 84 -8.04 21.02 7.87
N THR A 85 -8.66 21.92 8.61
CA THR A 85 -8.12 23.29 8.82
C THR A 85 -6.76 23.26 9.53
N ARG A 86 -6.51 22.28 10.40
CA ARG A 86 -5.23 22.11 11.09
C ARG A 86 -4.06 21.76 10.16
N ASN A 87 -4.31 21.29 8.91
CA ASN A 87 -3.25 21.07 7.94
C ASN A 87 -2.46 22.36 7.68
N ALA A 88 -3.11 23.53 7.79
CA ALA A 88 -2.47 24.82 7.69
C ALA A 88 -1.36 25.06 8.73
N MET A 89 -1.40 24.37 9.87
CA MET A 89 -0.41 24.50 10.93
C MET A 89 0.97 23.95 10.55
N ALA A 90 1.04 23.06 9.57
CA ALA A 90 2.32 22.48 9.15
C ALA A 90 3.27 23.59 8.67
N GLY A 91 4.50 23.63 9.21
CA GLY A 91 5.52 24.61 8.90
C GLY A 91 5.28 26.03 9.45
N GLN A 92 4.23 26.25 10.25
CA GLN A 92 3.98 27.54 10.88
C GLN A 92 4.72 27.65 12.23
N ALA A 93 5.14 28.87 12.57
CA ALA A 93 5.81 29.15 13.84
C ALA A 93 4.79 29.39 15.01
N VAL A 94 3.50 29.42 14.71
CA VAL A 94 2.42 29.63 15.70
C VAL A 94 2.11 28.35 16.48
N GLN A 95 1.57 28.50 17.69
CA GLN A 95 1.27 27.35 18.55
C GLN A 95 -0.19 26.89 18.49
N SER A 96 -1.08 27.69 17.92
CA SER A 96 -2.50 27.36 17.81
C SER A 96 -3.12 27.80 16.48
N LEU A 97 -4.18 27.13 16.08
CA LEU A 97 -4.96 27.47 14.88
C LEU A 97 -5.64 28.84 15.03
N GLY A 98 -6.10 29.17 16.26
CA GLY A 98 -6.67 30.47 16.56
C GLY A 98 -5.68 31.63 16.39
N GLU A 99 -4.42 31.43 16.78
CA GLU A 99 -3.35 32.40 16.57
C GLU A 99 -3.04 32.57 15.07
N LEU A 100 -2.99 31.50 14.30
CA LEU A 100 -2.80 31.56 12.85
C LEU A 100 -3.93 32.36 12.16
N ILE A 101 -5.18 32.08 12.55
CA ILE A 101 -6.35 32.82 12.03
C ILE A 101 -6.26 34.31 12.38
N ALA A 102 -5.84 34.67 13.61
CA ALA A 102 -5.66 36.05 14.00
C ALA A 102 -4.58 36.77 13.18
N GLN A 103 -3.54 36.07 12.73
CA GLN A 103 -2.45 36.64 11.94
C GLN A 103 -2.80 36.83 10.46
N ILE A 104 -3.41 35.83 9.82
CA ILE A 104 -3.61 35.84 8.35
C ILE A 104 -5.07 35.76 7.92
N GLY A 105 -6.00 35.59 8.85
CA GLY A 105 -7.44 35.45 8.57
C GLY A 105 -7.89 34.04 8.18
N GLU A 106 -9.14 33.69 8.48
CA GLU A 106 -9.70 32.38 8.23
C GLU A 106 -9.65 31.95 6.74
N PRO A 107 -9.96 32.82 5.75
CA PRO A 107 -9.87 32.43 4.33
C PRO A 107 -8.44 32.02 3.90
N ALA A 108 -7.42 32.72 4.38
CA ALA A 108 -6.02 32.41 4.08
C ALA A 108 -5.57 31.12 4.75
N VAL A 109 -6.02 30.86 5.98
CA VAL A 109 -5.76 29.59 6.67
C VAL A 109 -6.40 28.42 5.94
N ARG A 110 -7.61 28.58 5.41
CA ARG A 110 -8.29 27.53 4.63
C ARG A 110 -7.56 27.25 3.31
N ALA A 111 -7.16 28.28 2.58
CA ALA A 111 -6.36 28.14 1.36
C ALA A 111 -5.03 27.42 1.66
N LEU A 112 -4.36 27.79 2.76
CA LEU A 112 -3.14 27.15 3.19
C LEU A 112 -3.35 25.66 3.56
N ALA A 113 -4.49 25.29 4.13
CA ALA A 113 -4.83 23.88 4.40
C ALA A 113 -5.03 23.10 3.11
N GLU A 114 -5.63 23.69 2.09
CA GLU A 114 -5.78 23.11 0.75
C GLU A 114 -4.42 22.91 0.08
N ASP A 115 -3.54 23.91 0.10
CA ASP A 115 -2.18 23.84 -0.43
C ASP A 115 -1.33 22.72 0.18
N ARG A 116 -1.67 22.27 1.39
CA ARG A 116 -0.98 21.20 2.12
C ARG A 116 -1.65 19.85 2.01
N THR A 117 -2.49 19.69 1.01
CA THR A 117 -3.29 18.48 0.81
C THR A 117 -3.22 18.08 -0.66
N ALA A 118 -2.69 16.89 -0.93
CA ALA A 118 -2.66 16.33 -2.26
C ALA A 118 -3.91 15.50 -2.55
N ASP A 119 -4.35 15.44 -3.80
CA ASP A 119 -5.27 14.42 -4.28
C ASP A 119 -4.48 13.18 -4.66
N VAL A 120 -4.91 12.03 -4.17
CA VAL A 120 -4.33 10.72 -4.50
C VAL A 120 -5.40 9.86 -5.16
N ASP A 121 -5.13 9.46 -6.39
CA ASP A 121 -5.97 8.57 -7.17
C ASP A 121 -5.29 7.21 -7.31
N THR A 122 -6.00 6.13 -6.98
CA THR A 122 -5.53 4.75 -7.17
C THR A 122 -6.60 3.92 -7.86
N VAL A 123 -6.20 3.22 -8.91
CA VAL A 123 -7.00 2.22 -9.58
C VAL A 123 -6.23 0.93 -9.63
N SER A 124 -6.84 -0.18 -9.21
CA SER A 124 -6.22 -1.50 -9.36
C SER A 124 -7.23 -2.57 -9.76
N LEU A 125 -6.74 -3.54 -10.51
CA LEU A 125 -7.47 -4.73 -10.92
C LEU A 125 -6.59 -5.95 -10.68
N GLY A 126 -7.14 -6.94 -9.96
CA GLY A 126 -6.49 -8.21 -9.70
C GLY A 126 -7.34 -9.36 -10.23
N VAL A 127 -6.68 -10.42 -10.63
CA VAL A 127 -7.30 -11.66 -11.05
C VAL A 127 -6.54 -12.84 -10.49
N SER A 128 -7.25 -13.84 -10.01
CA SER A 128 -6.63 -15.09 -9.56
C SER A 128 -7.45 -16.30 -9.97
N ARG A 129 -6.77 -17.43 -10.12
CA ARG A 129 -7.40 -18.71 -10.42
C ARG A 129 -6.53 -19.88 -9.93
N PRO A 130 -7.10 -20.88 -9.24
CA PRO A 130 -6.43 -22.14 -9.01
C PRO A 130 -6.33 -22.95 -10.33
N LEU A 131 -5.15 -23.51 -10.57
CA LEU A 131 -4.86 -24.39 -11.69
C LEU A 131 -4.69 -25.82 -11.17
N GLY A 132 -5.72 -26.63 -11.31
CA GLY A 132 -5.78 -27.95 -10.69
C GLY A 132 -5.83 -27.86 -9.16
N THR A 133 -5.10 -28.80 -8.49
CA THR A 133 -5.08 -28.91 -7.02
C THR A 133 -3.81 -28.35 -6.38
N ARG A 134 -2.77 -28.14 -7.18
CA ARG A 134 -1.43 -27.77 -6.70
C ARG A 134 -1.03 -26.34 -6.98
N PHE A 135 -1.59 -25.71 -8.00
CA PHE A 135 -1.16 -24.38 -8.43
C PHE A 135 -2.27 -23.36 -8.31
N GLN A 136 -1.88 -22.14 -8.04
CA GLN A 136 -2.70 -20.94 -8.15
C GLN A 136 -1.86 -19.85 -8.79
N TRP A 137 -2.42 -19.15 -9.76
CA TRP A 137 -1.83 -17.95 -10.28
C TRP A 137 -2.62 -16.71 -9.86
N ILE A 138 -1.93 -15.60 -9.72
CA ILE A 138 -2.47 -14.29 -9.38
C ILE A 138 -1.79 -13.30 -10.31
N ALA A 139 -2.54 -12.38 -10.86
CA ALA A 139 -1.99 -11.22 -11.57
C ALA A 139 -2.75 -9.97 -11.14
N ASP A 140 -2.04 -8.85 -11.06
CA ASP A 140 -2.60 -7.55 -10.74
C ASP A 140 -1.97 -6.46 -11.60
N VAL A 141 -2.75 -5.44 -11.88
CA VAL A 141 -2.30 -4.19 -12.48
C VAL A 141 -2.90 -3.03 -11.71
N GLY A 142 -2.13 -2.00 -11.52
CA GLY A 142 -2.60 -0.82 -10.81
C GLY A 142 -1.91 0.44 -11.28
N THR A 143 -2.56 1.56 -11.03
CA THR A 143 -2.00 2.88 -11.24
C THR A 143 -2.30 3.77 -10.04
N THR A 144 -1.33 4.59 -9.68
CA THR A 144 -1.46 5.60 -8.62
C THR A 144 -0.94 6.92 -9.14
N ARG A 145 -1.62 8.00 -8.77
CA ARG A 145 -1.22 9.36 -9.07
C ARG A 145 -1.43 10.21 -7.84
N MET A 146 -0.44 11.07 -7.52
CA MET A 146 -0.57 12.12 -6.51
C MET A 146 -0.44 13.48 -7.19
N SER A 147 -1.36 14.41 -6.88
CA SER A 147 -1.27 15.78 -7.35
C SER A 147 -0.08 16.50 -6.71
N GLU A 148 0.35 17.60 -7.31
CA GLU A 148 1.31 18.50 -6.69
C GLU A 148 0.73 19.15 -5.42
N MET A 149 1.61 19.51 -4.50
CA MET A 149 1.33 20.45 -3.41
C MET A 149 2.20 21.67 -3.64
N PRO A 150 1.61 22.88 -3.80
CA PRO A 150 2.38 24.08 -4.08
C PRO A 150 3.25 24.49 -2.90
N ALA A 151 4.32 25.23 -3.18
CA ALA A 151 5.10 25.86 -2.12
C ALA A 151 4.24 26.88 -1.38
N SER A 152 4.20 26.80 -0.08
CA SER A 152 3.39 27.72 0.74
C SER A 152 3.97 27.89 2.14
N ALA A 153 4.00 29.13 2.62
CA ALA A 153 4.37 29.52 3.99
C ALA A 153 5.57 28.75 4.58
N GLY A 154 6.70 28.71 3.84
CA GLY A 154 7.97 28.12 4.27
C GLY A 154 8.12 26.61 4.04
N ILE A 155 7.11 25.96 3.44
CA ILE A 155 7.23 24.56 2.97
C ILE A 155 7.49 24.60 1.45
N GLU A 156 8.47 23.81 1.01
CA GLU A 156 8.78 23.63 -0.39
C GLU A 156 7.66 22.89 -1.14
N ALA A 157 7.52 23.17 -2.43
CA ALA A 157 6.59 22.44 -3.27
C ALA A 157 6.93 20.96 -3.33
N ILE A 158 5.92 20.12 -3.30
CA ILE A 158 6.04 18.69 -3.61
C ILE A 158 5.47 18.48 -5.01
N PRO A 159 6.30 18.11 -6.00
CA PRO A 159 5.83 17.89 -7.36
C PRO A 159 4.86 16.69 -7.42
N SER A 160 3.97 16.69 -8.42
CA SER A 160 3.14 15.53 -8.69
C SER A 160 4.00 14.30 -9.02
N THR A 161 3.55 13.11 -8.60
CA THR A 161 4.26 11.87 -8.95
C THR A 161 4.11 11.49 -10.43
N GLY A 162 3.22 12.16 -11.17
CA GLY A 162 2.76 11.66 -12.44
C GLY A 162 1.89 10.39 -12.24
N THR A 163 1.69 9.65 -13.30
CA THR A 163 0.99 8.36 -13.24
C THR A 163 2.00 7.25 -13.02
N GLU A 164 1.95 6.61 -11.87
CA GLU A 164 2.75 5.43 -11.55
C GLU A 164 1.99 4.18 -11.97
N LEU A 165 2.59 3.33 -12.79
CA LEU A 165 2.03 2.06 -13.24
C LEU A 165 2.69 0.91 -12.47
N SER A 166 1.90 -0.04 -12.02
CA SER A 166 2.39 -1.29 -11.41
C SER A 166 1.74 -2.50 -12.05
N PHE A 167 2.53 -3.56 -12.17
CA PHE A 167 2.07 -4.88 -12.60
C PHE A 167 2.69 -5.93 -11.68
N GLY A 168 1.87 -6.88 -11.24
CA GLY A 168 2.28 -8.04 -10.45
C GLY A 168 1.80 -9.34 -11.07
N ALA A 169 2.62 -10.40 -10.96
CA ALA A 169 2.21 -11.75 -11.28
C ALA A 169 2.84 -12.73 -10.29
N GLN A 170 2.08 -13.70 -9.82
CA GLN A 170 2.55 -14.73 -8.91
C GLN A 170 2.03 -16.10 -9.31
N LEU A 171 2.88 -17.10 -9.20
CA LEU A 171 2.53 -18.50 -9.26
C LEU A 171 2.82 -19.16 -7.93
N ILE A 172 1.76 -19.65 -7.28
CA ILE A 172 1.83 -20.35 -6.01
C ILE A 172 1.70 -21.84 -6.28
N GLY A 173 2.63 -22.63 -5.79
CA GLY A 173 2.62 -24.08 -5.90
C GLY A 173 2.61 -24.71 -4.51
N ASN A 174 1.72 -25.68 -4.32
CA ASN A 174 1.57 -26.43 -3.07
C ASN A 174 2.07 -27.86 -3.25
N SER A 175 2.85 -28.36 -2.31
CA SER A 175 3.39 -29.73 -2.31
C SER A 175 4.17 -30.08 -3.58
N LEU A 176 5.06 -29.18 -4.01
CA LEU A 176 5.91 -29.34 -5.19
C LEU A 176 7.17 -30.16 -4.89
N LEU A 177 7.84 -29.86 -3.76
CA LEU A 177 9.08 -30.48 -3.33
C LEU A 177 8.81 -31.57 -2.27
N ARG A 178 7.91 -31.29 -1.35
CA ARG A 178 7.46 -32.18 -0.27
C ARG A 178 6.00 -31.93 0.06
N SER A 179 5.34 -32.92 0.64
CA SER A 179 3.98 -32.74 1.17
C SER A 179 3.98 -31.60 2.21
N GLY A 180 3.10 -30.62 2.02
CA GLY A 180 2.94 -29.47 2.91
C GLY A 180 3.92 -28.32 2.65
N ASP A 181 4.66 -28.33 1.54
CA ASP A 181 5.40 -27.17 1.09
C ASP A 181 4.50 -26.16 0.37
N VAL A 182 4.94 -24.91 0.38
CA VAL A 182 4.39 -23.83 -0.44
C VAL A 182 5.56 -23.11 -1.09
N THR A 183 5.52 -23.02 -2.41
CA THR A 183 6.52 -22.29 -3.22
C THR A 183 5.84 -21.18 -3.99
N ILE A 184 6.40 -19.98 -3.96
CA ILE A 184 5.87 -18.80 -4.63
C ILE A 184 6.95 -18.23 -5.56
N LEU A 185 6.63 -18.14 -6.84
CA LEU A 185 7.37 -17.38 -7.83
C LEU A 185 6.61 -16.08 -8.11
N GLY A 186 7.27 -14.94 -7.95
CA GLY A 186 6.68 -13.62 -8.14
C GLY A 186 7.47 -12.77 -9.13
N LEU A 187 6.75 -12.06 -9.97
CA LEU A 187 7.25 -11.00 -10.84
C LEU A 187 6.55 -9.70 -10.44
N ARG A 188 7.29 -8.60 -10.39
CA ARG A 188 6.73 -7.28 -10.18
C ARG A 188 7.44 -6.27 -11.07
N PHE A 189 6.66 -5.40 -11.67
CA PHE A 189 7.12 -4.27 -12.43
C PHE A 189 6.45 -3.01 -11.86
N SER A 190 7.19 -1.92 -11.74
CA SER A 190 6.63 -0.60 -11.45
C SER A 190 7.37 0.45 -12.26
N ASP A 191 6.62 1.38 -12.82
CA ASP A 191 7.11 2.54 -13.56
C ASP A 191 6.53 3.79 -12.91
N GLY A 192 7.38 4.54 -12.25
CA GLY A 192 7.02 5.77 -11.52
C GLY A 192 7.95 6.90 -11.87
N GLY A 193 7.58 8.13 -11.45
CA GLY A 193 8.34 9.34 -11.77
C GLY A 193 9.80 9.32 -11.32
N VAL A 194 10.11 8.55 -10.25
CA VAL A 194 11.46 8.49 -9.67
C VAL A 194 12.29 7.36 -10.28
N ALA A 195 11.69 6.19 -10.48
CA ALA A 195 12.42 5.03 -10.99
C ALA A 195 11.47 4.00 -11.61
N ARG A 196 12.01 3.28 -12.59
CA ARG A 196 11.44 2.02 -13.10
C ARG A 196 12.06 0.85 -12.35
N THR A 197 11.24 -0.05 -11.82
CA THR A 197 11.70 -1.20 -11.06
C THR A 197 11.13 -2.49 -11.63
N SER A 198 11.98 -3.49 -11.85
CA SER A 198 11.60 -4.87 -12.17
C SER A 198 12.12 -5.80 -11.08
N SER A 199 11.27 -6.65 -10.55
CA SER A 199 11.61 -7.59 -9.47
C SER A 199 11.21 -9.01 -9.82
N LEU A 200 12.08 -9.94 -9.50
CA LEU A 200 11.83 -11.39 -9.54
C LEU A 200 12.04 -11.94 -8.13
N SER A 201 11.08 -12.68 -7.61
CA SER A 201 11.17 -13.31 -6.29
C SER A 201 10.83 -14.79 -6.37
N LEU A 202 11.57 -15.59 -5.61
CA LEU A 202 11.31 -16.99 -5.37
C LEU A 202 11.37 -17.24 -3.88
N SER A 203 10.32 -17.79 -3.31
CA SER A 203 10.30 -18.21 -1.91
C SER A 203 9.67 -19.58 -1.80
N SER A 204 10.18 -20.38 -0.88
CA SER A 204 9.59 -21.66 -0.57
C SER A 204 9.56 -21.84 0.95
N ARG A 205 8.58 -22.55 1.44
CA ARG A 205 8.51 -22.98 2.84
C ARG A 205 8.11 -24.45 2.88
N PHE A 206 9.00 -25.27 3.40
CA PHE A 206 8.79 -26.72 3.42
C PHE A 206 9.20 -27.33 4.76
N PRO A 207 8.52 -28.42 5.19
CA PRO A 207 8.94 -29.18 6.35
C PRO A 207 10.26 -29.90 6.08
N LEU A 208 11.24 -29.78 6.98
CA LEU A 208 12.49 -30.52 6.92
C LEU A 208 12.31 -31.90 7.57
N TRP A 209 12.18 -31.91 8.88
CA TRP A 209 11.90 -33.13 9.68
C TRP A 209 11.21 -32.73 11.00
N GLY A 210 10.24 -33.55 11.41
CA GLY A 210 9.50 -33.31 12.65
C GLY A 210 8.84 -31.93 12.69
N ARG A 211 9.27 -31.11 13.63
CA ARG A 211 8.74 -29.77 13.89
C ARG A 211 9.56 -28.65 13.25
N LEU A 212 10.56 -28.98 12.44
CA LEU A 212 11.45 -28.04 11.79
C LEU A 212 10.96 -27.71 10.36
N ARG A 213 10.96 -26.43 10.01
CA ARG A 213 10.63 -25.95 8.67
C ARG A 213 11.76 -25.06 8.16
N ALA A 214 12.01 -25.09 6.86
CA ALA A 214 12.92 -24.17 6.18
C ALA A 214 12.16 -23.30 5.18
N GLY A 215 12.62 -22.07 5.04
CA GLY A 215 12.05 -21.07 4.14
C GLY A 215 13.14 -20.30 3.40
N PRO A 216 13.75 -20.88 2.35
CA PRO A 216 14.65 -20.13 1.47
C PRO A 216 13.87 -19.06 0.70
N ARG A 217 14.50 -17.90 0.51
CA ARG A 217 13.98 -16.78 -0.29
C ARG A 217 15.11 -16.21 -1.14
N LEU A 218 14.76 -15.81 -2.33
CA LEU A 218 15.65 -15.12 -3.26
C LEU A 218 14.87 -14.00 -3.93
N ARG A 219 15.44 -12.81 -3.96
CA ARG A 219 14.88 -11.66 -4.66
C ARG A 219 15.96 -11.00 -5.49
N PHE A 220 15.60 -10.65 -6.72
CA PHE A 220 16.38 -9.82 -7.63
C PHE A 220 15.57 -8.60 -7.99
N ASP A 221 16.17 -7.42 -7.83
CA ASP A 221 15.60 -6.17 -8.27
C ASP A 221 16.55 -5.52 -9.28
N TYR A 222 15.97 -5.00 -10.35
CA TYR A 222 16.61 -4.09 -11.28
C TYR A 222 15.88 -2.75 -11.23
N ARG A 223 16.60 -1.68 -11.04
CA ARG A 223 16.07 -0.31 -10.99
C ARG A 223 16.82 0.58 -11.96
N GLU A 224 16.07 1.42 -12.64
CA GLU A 224 16.57 2.50 -13.49
C GLU A 224 15.98 3.81 -12.97
N PHE A 225 16.85 4.74 -12.56
CA PHE A 225 16.45 6.00 -11.99
C PHE A 225 16.23 7.03 -13.09
N SER A 226 15.07 7.70 -13.07
CA SER A 226 14.66 8.62 -14.14
C SER A 226 15.47 9.90 -14.17
N ALA A 227 16.05 10.32 -13.04
CA ALA A 227 16.74 11.59 -12.89
C ALA A 227 18.08 11.65 -13.66
N ASP A 228 18.84 10.57 -13.66
CA ASP A 228 20.22 10.54 -14.18
C ASP A 228 20.55 9.27 -14.99
N GLY A 229 19.56 8.39 -15.20
CA GLY A 229 19.78 7.12 -15.88
C GLY A 229 20.62 6.11 -15.08
N THR A 230 20.87 6.37 -13.79
CA THR A 230 21.56 5.43 -12.90
C THR A 230 20.81 4.09 -12.88
N THR A 231 21.53 2.98 -13.00
CA THR A 231 20.97 1.65 -12.87
C THR A 231 21.47 0.96 -11.63
N GLN A 232 20.62 0.12 -11.04
CA GLN A 232 20.93 -0.62 -9.82
C GLN A 232 20.43 -2.05 -9.90
N TRP A 233 21.31 -3.00 -9.60
CA TRP A 233 20.97 -4.39 -9.36
C TRP A 233 21.07 -4.71 -7.88
N LEU A 234 20.08 -5.43 -7.37
CA LEU A 234 20.05 -5.92 -6.00
C LEU A 234 19.69 -7.39 -5.99
N ALA A 235 20.53 -8.23 -5.37
CA ALA A 235 20.21 -9.62 -5.08
C ALA A 235 20.12 -9.82 -3.57
N SER A 236 19.03 -10.39 -3.10
CA SER A 236 18.75 -10.56 -1.66
C SER A 236 18.34 -12.01 -1.36
N PRO A 237 19.30 -12.94 -1.20
CA PRO A 237 19.04 -14.28 -0.70
C PRO A 237 18.85 -14.26 0.82
N ALA A 238 17.96 -15.09 1.31
CA ALA A 238 17.75 -15.33 2.73
C ALA A 238 17.27 -16.76 2.97
N ILE A 239 17.53 -17.26 4.14
CA ILE A 239 16.98 -18.51 4.64
C ILE A 239 16.44 -18.31 6.04
N ARG A 240 15.23 -18.78 6.26
CA ARG A 240 14.57 -18.84 7.55
C ARG A 240 14.40 -20.28 7.96
N VAL A 241 14.66 -20.59 9.22
CA VAL A 241 14.43 -21.90 9.83
C VAL A 241 13.57 -21.72 11.07
N ASP A 242 12.42 -22.36 11.09
CA ASP A 242 11.46 -22.31 12.19
C ASP A 242 11.41 -23.66 12.88
N TRP A 243 11.55 -23.68 14.20
CA TRP A 243 11.22 -24.83 15.02
C TRP A 243 9.97 -24.57 15.85
N HIS A 244 8.98 -25.44 15.71
CA HIS A 244 7.70 -25.31 16.39
C HIS A 244 7.56 -26.37 17.49
N SER A 245 7.23 -25.95 18.69
CA SER A 245 6.77 -26.79 19.78
C SER A 245 5.27 -26.52 20.00
N ASP A 246 4.62 -27.24 20.91
CA ASP A 246 3.18 -27.08 21.18
C ASP A 246 2.86 -25.66 21.70
N ARG A 247 3.80 -25.02 22.38
CA ARG A 247 3.62 -23.70 23.01
C ARG A 247 4.66 -22.67 22.60
N SER A 248 5.64 -23.03 21.79
CA SER A 248 6.68 -22.08 21.43
C SER A 248 7.18 -22.25 20.00
N THR A 249 7.69 -21.18 19.45
CA THR A 249 8.35 -21.17 18.15
C THR A 249 9.69 -20.47 18.29
N ILE A 250 10.75 -21.13 17.83
CA ILE A 250 12.07 -20.52 17.66
C ILE A 250 12.27 -20.27 16.18
N GLU A 251 12.67 -19.07 15.83
CA GLU A 251 12.89 -18.61 14.45
C GLU A 251 14.33 -18.16 14.30
N PHE A 252 15.04 -18.71 13.36
CA PHE A 252 16.33 -18.21 12.92
C PHE A 252 16.24 -17.76 11.48
N GLU A 253 16.78 -16.57 11.18
CA GLU A 253 16.84 -16.05 9.83
C GLU A 253 18.21 -15.47 9.54
N ALA A 254 18.79 -15.81 8.38
CA ALA A 254 20.04 -15.24 7.89
C ALA A 254 19.88 -14.87 6.43
N GLY A 255 20.56 -13.81 6.01
CA GLY A 255 20.49 -13.34 4.63
C GLY A 255 21.64 -12.41 4.29
N GLY A 256 21.66 -12.04 3.02
CA GLY A 256 22.57 -11.06 2.47
C GLY A 256 21.92 -10.19 1.42
N GLU A 257 22.53 -9.07 1.15
CA GLU A 257 22.19 -8.18 0.06
C GLU A 257 23.47 -7.87 -0.69
N TRP A 258 23.43 -8.05 -2.01
CA TRP A 258 24.51 -7.67 -2.92
C TRP A 258 23.94 -6.63 -3.88
N MET A 259 24.51 -5.44 -3.83
CA MET A 259 24.10 -4.32 -4.64
C MET A 259 25.24 -3.91 -5.58
N SER A 260 24.90 -3.66 -6.83
CA SER A 260 25.74 -2.96 -7.80
C SER A 260 24.94 -1.81 -8.39
N ARG A 261 25.49 -0.62 -8.30
CA ARG A 261 24.88 0.61 -8.83
C ARG A 261 25.84 1.22 -9.84
N GLU A 262 25.37 1.44 -11.05
CA GLU A 262 26.10 2.08 -12.13
C GLU A 262 25.62 3.52 -12.26
N LEU A 263 26.48 4.45 -11.87
CA LEU A 263 26.29 5.88 -12.06
C LEU A 263 26.92 6.29 -13.41
N PRO A 264 26.58 7.46 -13.97
CA PRO A 264 27.11 7.91 -15.25
C PRO A 264 28.65 7.93 -15.37
N ILE A 265 29.37 8.08 -14.24
CA ILE A 265 30.83 8.22 -14.22
C ILE A 265 31.53 7.25 -13.23
N SER A 266 30.77 6.43 -12.50
CA SER A 266 31.33 5.53 -11.47
C SER A 266 30.46 4.30 -11.25
N GLN A 267 31.01 3.29 -10.57
CA GLN A 267 30.28 2.12 -10.13
C GLN A 267 30.46 1.94 -8.61
N GLU A 268 29.35 1.72 -7.93
CA GLU A 268 29.34 1.43 -6.49
C GLU A 268 28.91 -0.02 -6.26
N LYS A 269 29.58 -0.70 -5.36
CA LYS A 269 29.20 -2.06 -4.92
C LYS A 269 29.10 -2.08 -3.41
N SER A 270 28.06 -2.72 -2.91
CA SER A 270 27.84 -2.89 -1.47
C SER A 270 27.34 -4.28 -1.17
N ASN A 271 27.89 -4.87 -0.12
CA ASN A 271 27.45 -6.17 0.39
C ASN A 271 27.06 -5.99 1.86
N ARG A 272 25.90 -6.52 2.21
CA ARG A 272 25.39 -6.51 3.58
C ARG A 272 24.97 -7.92 3.96
N TYR A 273 25.28 -8.33 5.20
CA TYR A 273 24.84 -9.60 5.76
C TYR A 273 24.13 -9.35 7.08
N TRP A 274 23.15 -10.15 7.39
CA TRP A 274 22.38 -10.05 8.62
C TRP A 274 21.91 -11.42 9.10
N PHE A 275 21.66 -11.52 10.39
CA PHE A 275 20.98 -12.65 11.00
C PHE A 275 20.06 -12.16 12.11
N SER A 276 19.01 -12.91 12.39
CA SER A 276 18.09 -12.67 13.50
C SER A 276 17.70 -13.98 14.18
N LEU A 277 17.46 -13.91 15.49
CA LEU A 277 16.91 -14.99 16.29
C LEU A 277 15.66 -14.48 17.00
N GLY A 278 14.55 -15.17 16.80
CA GLY A 278 13.27 -14.87 17.41
C GLY A 278 12.78 -16.03 18.29
N TYR A 279 12.10 -15.68 19.36
CA TYR A 279 11.41 -16.64 20.24
C TYR A 279 10.00 -16.15 20.54
N ARG A 280 8.99 -17.01 20.34
CA ARG A 280 7.61 -16.70 20.61
C ARG A 280 6.99 -17.79 21.49
N VAL A 281 6.28 -17.40 22.54
CA VAL A 281 5.49 -18.28 23.40
C VAL A 281 4.02 -17.99 23.15
N GLY A 282 3.22 -19.07 22.95
CA GLY A 282 1.77 -19.01 22.95
C GLY A 282 1.26 -19.41 24.36
N PHE A 283 0.34 -18.64 24.90
CA PHE A 283 -0.33 -18.88 26.17
C PHE A 283 -1.66 -19.59 25.97
#